data_5702809fd09e898aeed5f9fd3e06b667
#
_entry.id   5702809fd09e898aeed5f9fd3e06b667
#
_cell.length_a   1.000
_cell.length_b   1.000
_cell.length_c   1.000
_cell.angle_alpha   90.00
_cell.angle_beta   90.00
_cell.angle_gamma   90.00
#
_symmetry.space_group_name_H-M   'P 1'
#
loop_
_entity.id
_entity.type
_entity.pdbx_description
1 polymer ?
#
loop_
_entity_poly.entity_id
_entity_poly.type
_entity_poly.pdbx_seq_one_letter_code
_entity_poly.pdbx_strand_id
1 'polypeptide(L)'
;MYIVIRKYDLVPGTAEEFIQDVQKTLVPIIKGVPGLRDFSVAEVADNEVVAISVFDSLTDAKVSARQTAGWVAEHTEFFFQGFSKAMTGPVRVHCEPACMQQAHHEELLRGVF
;
A
#
# COMPACT_ATOMS: atom_id res chain seq x y z
N MET A 1 -4.76 -0.66 14.98
CA MET A 1 -4.18 -0.72 13.61
C MET A 1 -4.44 0.54 12.83
N TYR A 2 -3.47 0.95 12.06
CA TYR A 2 -3.58 2.09 11.16
C TYR A 2 -3.22 1.66 9.75
N ILE A 3 -3.95 2.18 8.77
CA ILE A 3 -3.71 1.92 7.36
C ILE A 3 -3.13 3.17 6.70
N VAL A 4 -2.18 2.96 5.80
CA VAL A 4 -1.65 4.01 4.92
C VAL A 4 -1.92 3.59 3.49
N ILE A 5 -2.58 4.46 2.74
CA ILE A 5 -2.88 4.23 1.33
C ILE A 5 -2.19 5.32 0.53
N ARG A 6 -1.38 4.92 -0.45
CA ARG A 6 -0.69 5.84 -1.35
C ARG A 6 -1.06 5.51 -2.78
N LYS A 7 -1.48 6.54 -3.52
CA LYS A 7 -1.76 6.40 -4.94
C LYS A 7 -0.65 7.07 -5.74
N TYR A 8 -0.17 6.36 -6.74
CA TYR A 8 0.86 6.86 -7.65
C TYR A 8 0.33 6.87 -9.08
N ASP A 9 0.49 8.01 -9.74
CA ASP A 9 0.27 8.12 -11.18
C ASP A 9 1.62 8.01 -11.86
N LEU A 10 1.79 6.98 -12.69
CA LEU A 10 3.06 6.67 -13.30
C LEU A 10 3.16 7.21 -14.72
N VAL A 11 4.38 7.52 -15.12
CA VAL A 11 4.67 7.80 -16.53
C VAL A 11 4.32 6.56 -17.35
N PRO A 12 3.59 6.72 -18.47
CA PRO A 12 3.19 5.57 -19.29
C PRO A 12 4.38 4.70 -19.69
N GLY A 13 4.19 3.37 -19.54
CA GLY A 13 5.22 2.40 -19.87
C GLY A 13 6.21 2.07 -18.76
N THR A 14 6.09 2.69 -17.58
CA THR A 14 7.06 2.48 -16.48
C THR A 14 6.53 1.60 -15.35
N ALA A 15 5.28 1.12 -15.42
CA ALA A 15 4.66 0.41 -14.31
C ALA A 15 5.45 -0.85 -13.91
N GLU A 16 5.90 -1.63 -14.85
CA GLU A 16 6.63 -2.87 -14.57
C GLU A 16 7.97 -2.58 -13.89
N GLU A 17 8.71 -1.60 -14.39
CA GLU A 17 9.97 -1.18 -13.78
C GLU A 17 9.75 -0.63 -12.37
N PHE A 18 8.69 0.13 -12.19
CA PHE A 18 8.32 0.67 -10.88
C PHE A 18 8.06 -0.44 -9.88
N ILE A 19 7.27 -1.44 -10.25
CA ILE A 19 6.94 -2.57 -9.38
C ILE A 19 8.21 -3.36 -9.02
N GLN A 20 9.09 -3.59 -9.98
CA GLN A 20 10.37 -4.26 -9.71
C GLN A 20 11.24 -3.45 -8.75
N ASP A 21 11.29 -2.14 -8.92
CA ASP A 21 12.08 -1.28 -8.07
C ASP A 21 11.51 -1.22 -6.65
N VAL A 22 10.17 -1.21 -6.52
CA VAL A 22 9.51 -1.33 -5.21
C VAL A 22 9.95 -2.61 -4.51
N GLN A 23 9.94 -3.73 -5.20
CA GLN A 23 10.36 -5.01 -4.61
C GLN A 23 11.81 -5.00 -4.17
N LYS A 24 12.68 -4.37 -4.94
CA LYS A 24 14.13 -4.38 -4.68
C LYS A 24 14.55 -3.37 -3.63
N THR A 25 13.96 -2.19 -3.62
CA THR A 25 14.47 -1.06 -2.83
C THR A 25 13.50 -0.54 -1.77
N LEU A 26 12.20 -0.54 -2.02
CA LEU A 26 11.23 -0.06 -1.05
C LEU A 26 10.83 -1.13 -0.03
N VAL A 27 10.60 -2.35 -0.47
CA VAL A 27 10.21 -3.44 0.43
C VAL A 27 11.22 -3.65 1.56
N PRO A 28 12.52 -3.66 1.33
CA PRO A 28 13.48 -3.75 2.44
C PRO A 28 13.36 -2.60 3.45
N ILE A 29 13.06 -1.40 2.99
CA ILE A 29 12.86 -0.23 3.86
C ILE A 29 11.61 -0.43 4.73
N ILE A 30 10.49 -0.78 4.10
CA ILE A 30 9.21 -0.98 4.78
C ILE A 30 9.30 -2.11 5.80
N LYS A 31 9.96 -3.20 5.46
CA LYS A 31 10.16 -4.34 6.38
C LYS A 31 10.89 -3.95 7.65
N GLY A 32 11.71 -2.92 7.60
CA GLY A 32 12.43 -2.43 8.76
C GLY A 32 11.60 -1.58 9.71
N VAL A 33 10.36 -1.22 9.35
CA VAL A 33 9.50 -0.43 10.21
C VAL A 33 8.87 -1.32 11.27
N PRO A 34 9.07 -1.04 12.57
CA PRO A 34 8.39 -1.80 13.61
C PRO A 34 6.87 -1.71 13.47
N GLY A 35 6.17 -2.77 13.82
CA GLY A 35 4.72 -2.77 13.78
C GLY A 35 4.08 -2.95 12.41
N LEU A 36 4.87 -3.18 11.37
CA LEU A 36 4.31 -3.50 10.06
C LEU A 36 3.55 -4.82 10.11
N ARG A 37 2.28 -4.79 9.70
CA ARG A 37 1.43 -5.98 9.62
C ARG A 37 1.24 -6.47 8.20
N ASP A 38 1.14 -5.56 7.25
CA ASP A 38 0.89 -5.92 5.86
C ASP A 38 1.34 -4.82 4.93
N PHE A 39 1.81 -5.20 3.75
CA PHE A 39 2.19 -4.28 2.70
C PHE A 39 1.85 -4.90 1.34
N SER A 40 1.07 -4.18 0.56
CA SER A 40 0.64 -4.63 -0.76
C SER A 40 0.74 -3.50 -1.76
N VAL A 41 1.07 -3.85 -2.99
CA VAL A 41 1.09 -2.91 -4.11
C VAL A 41 0.26 -3.52 -5.23
N ALA A 42 -0.67 -2.76 -5.76
CA ALA A 42 -1.55 -3.22 -6.82
C ALA A 42 -1.62 -2.20 -7.95
N GLU A 43 -1.60 -2.69 -9.18
CA GLU A 43 -1.89 -1.87 -10.34
C GLU A 43 -3.41 -1.88 -10.54
N VAL A 44 -4.05 -0.73 -10.33
CA VAL A 44 -5.52 -0.63 -10.30
C VAL A 44 -6.11 -0.09 -11.58
N ALA A 45 -5.30 0.54 -12.41
CA ALA A 45 -5.66 1.02 -13.73
C ALA A 45 -4.38 1.22 -14.52
N ASP A 46 -4.49 1.56 -15.80
CA ASP A 46 -3.31 1.84 -16.63
C ASP A 46 -2.50 2.97 -16.01
N ASN A 47 -1.25 2.69 -15.68
CA ASN A 47 -0.31 3.66 -15.09
C ASN A 47 -0.74 4.17 -13.71
N GLU A 48 -1.68 3.52 -13.04
CA GLU A 48 -2.07 3.84 -11.68
C GLU A 48 -1.76 2.69 -10.75
N VAL A 49 -1.01 2.98 -9.68
CA VAL A 49 -0.60 1.99 -8.69
C VAL A 49 -1.02 2.47 -7.31
N VAL A 50 -1.53 1.56 -6.50
CA VAL A 50 -1.89 1.82 -5.11
C VAL A 50 -1.01 0.96 -4.21
N ALA A 51 -0.36 1.59 -3.24
CA ALA A 51 0.37 0.91 -2.18
C ALA A 51 -0.43 1.01 -0.88
N ILE A 52 -0.63 -0.12 -0.23
CA ILE A 52 -1.39 -0.21 1.02
C ILE A 52 -0.51 -0.85 2.07
N SER A 53 -0.36 -0.19 3.20
CA SER A 53 0.36 -0.72 4.34
C SER A 53 -0.48 -0.63 5.60
N VAL A 54 -0.32 -1.60 6.49
CA VAL A 54 -1.04 -1.66 7.77
C VAL A 54 -0.02 -1.78 8.89
N PHE A 55 -0.21 -0.96 9.93
CA PHE A 55 0.71 -0.87 11.07
C PHE A 55 -0.05 -1.03 12.39
N ASP A 56 0.66 -1.46 13.42
CA ASP A 56 0.10 -1.60 14.77
C ASP A 56 -0.30 -0.25 15.37
N SER A 57 0.45 0.83 15.08
CA SER A 57 0.26 2.13 15.71
C SER A 57 0.38 3.27 14.72
N LEU A 58 -0.15 4.43 15.10
CA LEU A 58 0.01 5.66 14.34
C LEU A 58 1.48 6.08 14.26
N THR A 59 2.25 5.88 15.31
CA THR A 59 3.67 6.21 15.33
C THR A 59 4.43 5.42 14.26
N ASP A 60 4.17 4.12 14.17
CA ASP A 60 4.79 3.27 13.15
C ASP A 60 4.39 3.70 11.74
N ALA A 61 3.11 4.04 11.55
CA ALA A 61 2.64 4.54 10.26
C ALA A 61 3.36 5.84 9.86
N LYS A 62 3.58 6.74 10.80
CA LYS A 62 4.30 8.00 10.55
C LYS A 62 5.77 7.76 10.21
N VAL A 63 6.43 6.83 10.88
CA VAL A 63 7.81 6.46 10.57
C VAL A 63 7.90 5.93 9.13
N SER A 64 7.00 5.02 8.78
CA SER A 64 6.90 4.49 7.42
C SER A 64 6.67 5.59 6.40
N ALA A 65 5.78 6.53 6.68
CA ALA A 65 5.46 7.63 5.77
C ALA A 65 6.70 8.48 5.46
N ARG A 66 7.52 8.78 6.46
CA ARG A 66 8.75 9.55 6.26
C ARG A 66 9.76 8.80 5.41
N GLN A 67 9.95 7.52 5.67
CA GLN A 67 10.89 6.70 4.91
C GLN A 67 10.42 6.53 3.47
N THR A 68 9.14 6.31 3.26
CA THR A 68 8.56 6.19 1.91
C THR A 68 8.67 7.51 1.14
N ALA A 69 8.46 8.63 1.81
CA ALA A 69 8.62 9.95 1.17
C ALA A 69 10.04 10.17 0.64
N GLY A 70 11.05 9.73 1.41
CA GLY A 70 12.43 9.77 0.95
C GLY A 70 12.67 8.92 -0.30
N TRP A 71 12.13 7.71 -0.30
CA TRP A 71 12.22 6.83 -1.46
C TRP A 71 11.53 7.42 -2.68
N VAL A 72 10.31 7.96 -2.50
CA VAL A 72 9.55 8.61 -3.58
C VAL A 72 10.35 9.78 -4.17
N ALA A 73 10.96 10.61 -3.32
CA ALA A 73 11.75 11.74 -3.78
C ALA A 73 12.93 11.33 -4.66
N GLU A 74 13.55 10.21 -4.36
CA GLU A 74 14.67 9.68 -5.15
C GLU A 74 14.24 9.14 -6.52
N HIS A 75 12.96 8.77 -6.67
CA HIS A 75 12.45 8.10 -7.88
C HIS A 75 11.51 8.96 -8.70
N THR A 76 11.25 10.21 -8.28
CA THR A 76 10.25 11.08 -8.91
C THR A 76 10.50 11.33 -10.39
N GLU A 77 11.76 11.51 -10.79
CA GLU A 77 12.09 11.84 -12.17
C GLU A 77 11.82 10.70 -13.15
N PHE A 78 11.85 9.47 -12.68
CA PHE A 78 11.77 8.31 -13.55
C PHE A 78 10.38 7.72 -13.68
N PHE A 79 9.58 7.78 -12.60
CA PHE A 79 8.35 7.01 -12.55
C PHE A 79 7.09 7.85 -12.40
N PHE A 80 7.16 8.99 -11.69
CA PHE A 80 5.93 9.65 -11.27
C PHE A 80 5.52 10.79 -12.20
N GLN A 81 4.21 10.84 -12.48
CA GLN A 81 3.56 11.89 -13.22
C GLN A 81 2.61 12.61 -12.27
N GLY A 82 3.06 13.71 -11.68
CA GLY A 82 2.28 14.45 -10.71
C GLY A 82 2.52 13.98 -9.27
N PHE A 83 1.66 14.43 -8.35
CA PHE A 83 1.81 14.15 -6.93
C PHE A 83 1.19 12.81 -6.54
N SER A 84 1.91 12.05 -5.72
CA SER A 84 1.30 10.92 -5.05
C SER A 84 0.39 11.43 -3.92
N LYS A 85 -0.79 10.84 -3.81
CA LYS A 85 -1.71 11.14 -2.73
C LYS A 85 -1.53 10.10 -1.63
N ALA A 86 -1.43 10.56 -0.38
CA ALA A 86 -1.33 9.67 0.77
C ALA A 86 -2.49 9.92 1.72
N MET A 87 -3.08 8.83 2.22
CA MET A 87 -4.15 8.87 3.21
C MET A 87 -3.80 7.93 4.34
N THR A 88 -4.03 8.38 5.58
CA THR A 88 -3.76 7.57 6.76
C THR A 88 -4.95 7.64 7.70
N GLY A 89 -5.35 6.51 8.25
CA GLY A 89 -6.43 6.48 9.20
C GLY A 89 -6.47 5.20 10.03
N PRO A 90 -7.24 5.20 11.12
CA PRO A 90 -7.41 3.99 11.92
C PRO A 90 -8.25 2.96 11.17
N VAL A 91 -7.88 1.69 11.31
CA VAL A 91 -8.70 0.59 10.82
C VAL A 91 -9.87 0.42 11.78
N ARG A 92 -11.08 0.58 11.29
CA ARG A 92 -12.29 0.53 12.09
C ARG A 92 -12.95 -0.85 12.09
N VAL A 93 -12.74 -1.62 11.05
CA VAL A 93 -13.26 -2.99 10.95
C VAL A 93 -12.17 -3.83 10.31
N HIS A 94 -11.89 -4.96 10.91
CA HIS A 94 -10.94 -5.93 10.40
C HIS A 94 -11.47 -7.33 10.65
N CYS A 95 -11.48 -8.15 9.61
CA CYS A 95 -11.89 -9.54 9.73
C CYS A 95 -10.90 -10.41 8.97
N GLU A 96 -10.37 -11.40 9.64
CA GLU A 96 -9.47 -12.35 9.01
C GLU A 96 -10.25 -13.38 8.18
N PRO A 97 -9.60 -14.04 7.20
CA PRO A 97 -10.29 -15.01 6.33
C PRO A 97 -11.03 -16.10 7.11
N ALA A 98 -10.50 -16.54 8.24
CA ALA A 98 -11.16 -17.54 9.07
C ALA A 98 -12.50 -17.04 9.62
N CYS A 99 -12.58 -15.77 10.04
CA CYS A 99 -13.83 -15.14 10.46
C CYS A 99 -14.84 -15.09 9.32
N MET A 100 -14.38 -14.72 8.14
CA MET A 100 -15.24 -14.61 6.96
C MET A 100 -15.83 -15.94 6.57
N GLN A 101 -15.04 -17.01 6.60
CA GLN A 101 -15.51 -18.37 6.29
C GLN A 101 -16.53 -18.87 7.28
N GLN A 102 -16.34 -18.59 8.56
CA GLN A 102 -17.27 -19.02 9.61
C GLN A 102 -18.57 -18.23 9.60
N ALA A 103 -18.49 -16.96 9.20
CA ALA A 103 -19.64 -16.09 9.25
C ALA A 103 -20.65 -16.42 8.14
N HIS A 104 -20.32 -16.27 6.88
CA HIS A 104 -21.29 -16.47 5.81
C HIS A 104 -20.61 -16.60 4.46
N HIS A 105 -20.04 -17.75 4.21
CA HIS A 105 -19.33 -18.00 2.99
C HIS A 105 -20.19 -17.76 1.74
N GLU A 106 -21.43 -18.18 1.76
CA GLU A 106 -22.33 -18.02 0.63
C GLU A 106 -22.68 -16.55 0.35
N GLU A 107 -22.81 -15.76 1.41
CA GLU A 107 -23.07 -14.33 1.24
C GLU A 107 -21.91 -13.61 0.60
N LEU A 108 -20.68 -14.00 0.92
CA LEU A 108 -19.50 -13.44 0.28
C LEU A 108 -19.50 -13.70 -1.23
N LEU A 109 -19.96 -14.86 -1.64
CA LEU A 109 -19.99 -15.19 -3.06
C LEU A 109 -21.09 -14.44 -3.82
N ARG A 110 -22.14 -14.01 -3.15
CA ARG A 110 -23.29 -13.38 -3.79
C ARG A 110 -23.32 -11.87 -3.68
N GLY A 111 -22.82 -11.33 -2.60
CA GLY A 111 -23.09 -9.95 -2.22
C GLY A 111 -21.93 -8.99 -2.36
N VAL A 112 -20.76 -9.46 -2.71
CA VAL A 112 -19.56 -8.62 -2.64
C VAL A 112 -19.43 -7.69 -3.82
N PHE A 113 -19.92 -8.09 -4.94
CA PHE A 113 -19.71 -7.31 -6.17
C PHE A 113 -21.02 -6.98 -6.85
#